data_6af581896cfd4dc98b6d86a12bd89182
#
_entry.id   6af581896cfd4dc98b6d86a12bd89182
#
_cell.length_a   1.000
_cell.length_b   1.000
_cell.length_c   1.000
_cell.angle_alpha   90.00
_cell.angle_beta   90.00
_cell.angle_gamma   90.00
#
_symmetry.space_group_name_H-M   'P 1'
#
loop_
_entity.id
_entity.type
_entity.pdbx_description
1 polymer ?
#
loop_
_entity_poly.entity_id
_entity_poly.type
_entity_poly.pdbx_seq_one_letter_code
_entity_poly.pdbx_strand_id
1 'polypeptide(L)'
;MSGNTFGTLFAVTNFGESHGPAIGCVIDGCPPGMALSEADIQLELDRRRPGTSKFVTQRNEPDAVEILSGVYEGRTTGTPIALLIRNTDQRSKDYGDIAQRFRPGHADYTYWRKYGIRDPRGGGRSSARLTAPTVAAGAVARKWLQEKFGTSFRACMTQLGELPIGFESWDHVPNNPFFAPVADVSALEDYMNALRKRGDSCGARLRVVAQGMPVGLGEPIYDKLDADIAWAMMGLNAVKGVEIGAGFASVADFGSTHGDALTPEGFVGNKAGGVLGGISTGQDLEVSVAIKPTSSILVPRPSVDTAGQPVEVITRGRHDPCVGIRAAPILEALLALVVMDHALRHRAQCGDVQHTVPPVPGAV
;
A
#
# COMPACT_ATOMS: atom_id res chain seq x y z
N MET A 1 2.61 5.50 -21.06
CA MET A 1 1.81 6.38 -20.16
C MET A 1 2.71 6.99 -19.09
N SER A 2 2.38 8.15 -18.53
CA SER A 2 3.12 8.69 -17.39
C SER A 2 2.82 7.85 -16.14
N GLY A 3 3.75 7.77 -15.18
CA GLY A 3 3.66 6.92 -13.98
C GLY A 3 2.67 7.39 -12.90
N ASN A 4 1.55 8.02 -13.26
CA ASN A 4 0.52 8.50 -12.33
C ASN A 4 -0.81 7.74 -12.47
N THR A 5 -0.89 6.82 -13.41
CA THR A 5 -2.05 5.94 -13.63
C THR A 5 -1.62 4.50 -13.41
N PHE A 6 -2.41 3.77 -12.63
CA PHE A 6 -2.31 2.35 -12.33
C PHE A 6 -3.47 1.61 -12.99
N GLY A 7 -3.26 0.34 -13.37
CA GLY A 7 -4.30 -0.55 -13.89
C GLY A 7 -4.58 -0.40 -15.38
N THR A 8 -5.28 -1.37 -15.95
CA THR A 8 -5.65 -1.47 -17.37
C THR A 8 -7.15 -1.28 -17.57
N LEU A 9 -7.98 -2.12 -16.95
CA LEU A 9 -9.45 -2.02 -17.01
C LEU A 9 -10.01 -1.33 -15.77
N PHE A 10 -9.40 -1.51 -14.60
CA PHE A 10 -9.68 -0.71 -13.41
C PHE A 10 -8.56 0.31 -13.25
N ALA A 11 -8.66 1.42 -13.95
CA ALA A 11 -7.60 2.42 -14.03
C ALA A 11 -7.77 3.50 -12.97
N VAL A 12 -6.69 3.80 -12.23
CA VAL A 12 -6.68 4.82 -11.17
C VAL A 12 -5.62 5.86 -11.46
N THR A 13 -6.00 7.10 -11.69
CA THR A 13 -5.09 8.23 -11.87
C THR A 13 -5.08 9.12 -10.64
N ASN A 14 -3.94 9.19 -9.94
CA ASN A 14 -3.76 10.03 -8.75
C ASN A 14 -3.28 11.44 -9.13
N PHE A 15 -3.84 12.47 -8.50
CA PHE A 15 -3.47 13.87 -8.67
C PHE A 15 -3.32 14.62 -7.34
N GLY A 16 -2.78 15.84 -7.42
CA GLY A 16 -2.61 16.75 -6.29
C GLY A 16 -1.25 16.62 -5.60
N GLU A 17 -0.97 17.55 -4.68
CA GLU A 17 0.30 17.71 -3.97
C GLU A 17 0.06 17.69 -2.46
N SER A 18 1.07 17.23 -1.69
CA SER A 18 0.97 17.12 -0.22
C SER A 18 0.58 18.42 0.48
N HIS A 19 1.00 19.57 -0.05
CA HIS A 19 0.72 20.91 0.46
C HIS A 19 -0.03 21.77 -0.57
N GLY A 20 -0.61 21.15 -1.61
CA GLY A 20 -1.58 21.78 -2.50
C GLY A 20 -2.97 21.90 -1.83
N PRO A 21 -3.96 22.45 -2.50
CA PRO A 21 -5.31 22.63 -1.95
C PRO A 21 -6.02 21.32 -1.67
N ALA A 22 -5.77 20.30 -2.49
CA ALA A 22 -6.38 18.99 -2.38
C ALA A 22 -5.50 17.91 -3.03
N ILE A 23 -5.81 16.66 -2.72
CA ILE A 23 -5.34 15.44 -3.39
C ILE A 23 -6.55 14.64 -3.79
N GLY A 24 -6.41 13.76 -4.78
CA GLY A 24 -7.52 12.94 -5.21
C GLY A 24 -7.12 11.89 -6.24
N CYS A 25 -8.12 11.17 -6.72
CA CYS A 25 -7.95 10.25 -7.83
C CYS A 25 -9.19 10.23 -8.72
N VAL A 26 -8.99 9.79 -9.96
CA VAL A 26 -10.05 9.38 -10.87
C VAL A 26 -9.91 7.88 -11.07
N ILE A 27 -11.02 7.17 -10.85
CA ILE A 27 -11.15 5.73 -11.07
C ILE A 27 -11.99 5.56 -12.33
N ASP A 28 -11.45 4.87 -13.32
CA ASP A 28 -12.18 4.47 -14.52
C ASP A 28 -12.33 2.96 -14.58
N GLY A 29 -13.41 2.45 -15.19
CA GLY A 29 -13.68 1.02 -15.33
C GLY A 29 -14.37 0.37 -14.11
N CYS A 30 -14.83 1.13 -13.11
CA CYS A 30 -15.64 0.55 -12.04
C CYS A 30 -16.98 0.05 -12.60
N PRO A 31 -17.37 -1.22 -12.41
CA PRO A 31 -18.64 -1.73 -12.88
C PRO A 31 -19.84 -0.96 -12.32
N PRO A 32 -20.92 -0.78 -13.09
CA PRO A 32 -22.11 -0.09 -12.63
C PRO A 32 -22.94 -0.92 -11.64
N GLY A 33 -23.79 -0.23 -10.87
CA GLY A 33 -24.81 -0.82 -10.01
C GLY A 33 -24.37 -1.20 -8.59
N MET A 34 -23.08 -1.09 -8.24
CA MET A 34 -22.61 -1.29 -6.88
C MET A 34 -23.07 -0.14 -5.99
N ALA A 35 -23.60 -0.44 -4.80
CA ALA A 35 -23.88 0.58 -3.79
C ALA A 35 -22.57 1.22 -3.33
N LEU A 36 -22.47 2.56 -3.37
CA LEU A 36 -21.26 3.28 -2.98
C LEU A 36 -21.61 4.65 -2.40
N SER A 37 -21.01 4.93 -1.25
CA SER A 37 -21.08 6.23 -0.57
C SER A 37 -19.72 6.66 -0.04
N GLU A 38 -19.58 7.92 0.35
CA GLU A 38 -18.38 8.42 1.04
C GLU A 38 -18.08 7.63 2.31
N ALA A 39 -19.12 7.18 3.03
CA ALA A 39 -18.95 6.41 4.27
C ALA A 39 -18.23 5.06 4.03
N ASP A 40 -18.51 4.39 2.92
CA ASP A 40 -17.83 3.14 2.55
C ASP A 40 -16.31 3.34 2.36
N ILE A 41 -15.92 4.48 1.78
CA ILE A 41 -14.53 4.82 1.50
C ILE A 41 -13.85 5.37 2.77
N GLN A 42 -14.57 6.15 3.57
CA GLN A 42 -14.05 6.81 4.77
C GLN A 42 -13.55 5.82 5.82
N LEU A 43 -14.19 4.66 5.95
CA LEU A 43 -13.76 3.60 6.86
C LEU A 43 -12.29 3.20 6.63
N GLU A 44 -11.87 3.08 5.37
CA GLU A 44 -10.48 2.72 5.04
C GLU A 44 -9.52 3.91 5.19
N LEU A 45 -9.98 5.11 4.88
CA LEU A 45 -9.20 6.33 5.08
C LEU A 45 -8.94 6.59 6.55
N ASP A 46 -9.90 6.34 7.44
CA ASP A 46 -9.76 6.50 8.89
C ASP A 46 -8.70 5.58 9.48
N ARG A 47 -8.54 4.38 8.95
CA ARG A 47 -7.46 3.46 9.33
C ARG A 47 -6.07 3.98 8.92
N ARG A 48 -5.98 4.72 7.80
CA ARG A 48 -4.73 5.23 7.25
C ARG A 48 -4.35 6.62 7.75
N ARG A 49 -5.29 7.48 8.10
CA ARG A 49 -5.08 8.92 8.37
C ARG A 49 -3.94 9.18 9.36
N PRO A 50 -3.28 10.36 9.31
CA PRO A 50 -2.29 10.76 10.30
C PRO A 50 -2.94 11.08 11.65
N GLY A 51 -2.11 11.09 12.72
CA GLY A 51 -2.59 11.50 14.06
C GLY A 51 -3.35 10.41 14.82
N THR A 52 -3.36 9.17 14.34
CA THR A 52 -4.08 8.05 14.99
C THR A 52 -3.40 7.57 16.28
N SER A 53 -2.12 7.88 16.49
CA SER A 53 -1.39 7.51 17.70
C SER A 53 -0.22 8.45 17.99
N LYS A 54 0.36 8.35 19.20
CA LYS A 54 1.58 9.08 19.59
C LYS A 54 2.81 8.67 18.79
N PHE A 55 2.79 7.56 18.05
CA PHE A 55 3.91 7.01 17.29
C PHE A 55 3.95 7.41 15.82
N VAL A 56 2.93 8.12 15.35
CA VAL A 56 2.85 8.65 13.99
C VAL A 56 2.94 10.17 13.98
N THR A 57 3.00 10.78 12.80
CA THR A 57 3.05 12.23 12.63
C THR A 57 1.91 12.94 13.37
N GLN A 58 2.22 14.12 13.94
CA GLN A 58 1.24 14.99 14.62
C GLN A 58 0.39 15.82 13.64
N ARG A 59 0.52 15.62 12.33
CA ARG A 59 -0.38 16.22 11.34
C ARG A 59 -1.79 15.70 11.61
N ASN A 60 -2.78 16.58 11.61
CA ASN A 60 -4.18 16.21 11.84
C ASN A 60 -5.01 16.51 10.59
N GLU A 61 -5.29 15.49 9.81
CA GLU A 61 -6.13 15.57 8.61
C GLU A 61 -7.31 14.62 8.80
N PRO A 62 -8.53 15.08 8.59
CA PRO A 62 -9.71 14.20 8.66
C PRO A 62 -9.76 13.21 7.48
N ASP A 63 -9.01 13.50 6.40
CA ASP A 63 -9.06 12.75 5.15
C ASP A 63 -10.50 12.56 4.62
N ALA A 64 -11.38 13.53 4.90
CA ALA A 64 -12.76 13.49 4.44
C ALA A 64 -12.80 13.43 2.91
N VAL A 65 -13.41 12.36 2.38
CA VAL A 65 -13.51 12.14 0.94
C VAL A 65 -14.83 12.72 0.42
N GLU A 66 -14.75 13.34 -0.76
CA GLU A 66 -15.91 13.82 -1.54
C GLU A 66 -15.99 12.99 -2.83
N ILE A 67 -17.15 12.42 -3.15
CA ILE A 67 -17.42 11.79 -4.45
C ILE A 67 -17.97 12.87 -5.38
N LEU A 68 -17.24 13.20 -6.44
CA LEU A 68 -17.61 14.27 -7.35
C LEU A 68 -18.34 13.79 -8.63
N SER A 69 -18.20 12.51 -8.97
CA SER A 69 -18.82 11.90 -10.16
C SER A 69 -18.85 10.38 -10.07
N GLY A 70 -19.53 9.73 -11.02
CA GLY A 70 -19.55 8.27 -11.17
C GLY A 70 -20.49 7.54 -10.22
N VAL A 71 -21.27 8.27 -9.41
CA VAL A 71 -22.29 7.73 -8.50
C VAL A 71 -23.60 8.52 -8.69
N TYR A 72 -24.70 7.81 -8.84
CA TYR A 72 -26.06 8.38 -8.92
C TYR A 72 -27.01 7.55 -8.06
N GLU A 73 -27.81 8.19 -7.24
CA GLU A 73 -28.72 7.56 -6.26
C GLU A 73 -28.03 6.47 -5.41
N GLY A 74 -26.79 6.74 -4.98
CA GLY A 74 -25.98 5.83 -4.15
C GLY A 74 -25.45 4.59 -4.87
N ARG A 75 -25.43 4.59 -6.22
CA ARG A 75 -24.90 3.48 -7.02
C ARG A 75 -23.90 3.95 -8.06
N THR A 76 -22.88 3.14 -8.30
CA THR A 76 -21.91 3.37 -9.38
C THR A 76 -22.60 3.35 -10.74
N THR A 77 -22.21 4.26 -11.64
CA THR A 77 -22.83 4.44 -12.96
C THR A 77 -22.07 3.75 -14.10
N GLY A 78 -20.85 3.25 -13.83
CA GLY A 78 -19.94 2.75 -14.87
C GLY A 78 -19.14 3.86 -15.58
N THR A 79 -19.33 5.11 -15.19
CA THR A 79 -18.54 6.26 -15.66
C THR A 79 -17.44 6.61 -14.64
N PRO A 80 -16.45 7.46 -14.98
CA PRO A 80 -15.36 7.76 -14.06
C PRO A 80 -15.80 8.29 -12.69
N ILE A 81 -15.30 7.69 -11.62
CA ILE A 81 -15.51 8.12 -10.25
C ILE A 81 -14.36 9.05 -9.86
N ALA A 82 -14.68 10.33 -9.62
CA ALA A 82 -13.69 11.29 -9.13
C ALA A 82 -13.83 11.44 -7.62
N LEU A 83 -12.71 11.22 -6.90
CA LEU A 83 -12.60 11.33 -5.45
C LEU A 83 -11.67 12.48 -5.10
N LEU A 84 -12.12 13.37 -4.19
CA LEU A 84 -11.36 14.53 -3.72
C LEU A 84 -11.20 14.49 -2.19
N ILE A 85 -9.98 14.80 -1.72
CA ILE A 85 -9.65 14.94 -0.30
C ILE A 85 -8.96 16.29 -0.11
N ARG A 86 -9.54 17.18 0.68
CA ARG A 86 -8.97 18.51 0.93
C ARG A 86 -7.82 18.44 1.92
N ASN A 87 -6.78 19.25 1.70
CA ASN A 87 -5.70 19.43 2.66
C ASN A 87 -6.06 20.57 3.63
N THR A 88 -6.18 20.28 4.91
CA THR A 88 -6.65 21.24 5.93
C THR A 88 -5.57 21.64 6.93
N ASP A 89 -4.59 20.77 7.25
CA ASP A 89 -3.50 21.04 8.21
C ASP A 89 -2.11 21.06 7.53
N GLN A 90 -1.97 21.85 6.47
CA GLN A 90 -0.67 22.08 5.82
C GLN A 90 0.06 23.25 6.47
N ARG A 91 1.39 23.10 6.74
CA ARG A 91 2.25 24.12 7.30
C ARG A 91 3.45 24.38 6.41
N SER A 92 3.27 25.21 5.39
CA SER A 92 4.30 25.50 4.37
C SER A 92 5.56 26.17 4.93
N LYS A 93 5.45 26.86 6.09
CA LYS A 93 6.56 27.56 6.74
C LYS A 93 7.66 26.63 7.27
N ASP A 94 7.35 25.35 7.52
CA ASP A 94 8.30 24.39 8.09
C ASP A 94 9.37 23.92 7.10
N TYR A 95 9.30 24.33 5.82
CA TYR A 95 10.14 23.80 4.74
C TYR A 95 11.10 24.82 4.10
N GLY A 96 11.26 26.04 4.67
CA GLY A 96 12.11 27.09 4.10
C GLY A 96 13.57 26.66 3.92
N ASP A 97 14.17 26.05 4.93
CA ASP A 97 15.57 25.61 4.90
C ASP A 97 15.82 24.43 3.94
N ILE A 98 14.77 23.64 3.64
CA ILE A 98 14.86 22.46 2.78
C ILE A 98 14.71 22.83 1.29
N ALA A 99 14.23 24.05 1.00
CA ALA A 99 13.99 24.47 -0.38
C ALA A 99 15.25 24.40 -1.25
N GLN A 100 16.41 24.72 -0.67
CA GLN A 100 17.70 24.75 -1.37
C GLN A 100 18.65 23.61 -1.00
N ARG A 101 18.21 22.63 -0.22
CA ARG A 101 19.04 21.50 0.24
C ARG A 101 18.41 20.16 -0.16
N PHE A 102 19.26 19.16 -0.36
CA PHE A 102 18.79 17.79 -0.67
C PHE A 102 18.85 16.91 0.57
N ARG A 103 17.71 16.42 1.04
CA ARG A 103 17.66 15.50 2.16
C ARG A 103 18.26 14.14 1.75
N PRO A 104 19.23 13.59 2.48
CA PRO A 104 19.78 12.26 2.21
C PRO A 104 18.69 11.18 2.26
N GLY A 105 18.62 10.32 1.22
CA GLY A 105 17.62 9.26 1.12
C GLY A 105 16.19 9.71 0.78
N HIS A 106 15.97 11.00 0.53
CA HIS A 106 14.70 11.55 0.04
C HIS A 106 14.73 11.81 -1.47
N ALA A 107 13.57 11.98 -2.10
CA ALA A 107 13.45 12.19 -3.54
C ALA A 107 13.79 13.63 -4.01
N ASP A 108 14.31 14.50 -3.16
CA ASP A 108 14.55 15.91 -3.46
C ASP A 108 15.45 16.10 -4.69
N TYR A 109 16.62 15.44 -4.70
CA TYR A 109 17.58 15.50 -5.80
C TYR A 109 17.02 14.94 -7.09
N THR A 110 16.39 13.75 -7.03
CA THR A 110 15.90 13.06 -8.22
C THR A 110 14.76 13.78 -8.91
N TYR A 111 13.84 14.39 -8.14
CA TYR A 111 12.77 15.22 -8.69
C TYR A 111 13.32 16.49 -9.35
N TRP A 112 14.26 17.16 -8.69
CA TRP A 112 14.90 18.35 -9.26
C TRP A 112 15.61 18.04 -10.59
N ARG A 113 16.39 16.96 -10.61
CA ARG A 113 17.12 16.56 -11.83
C ARG A 113 16.21 16.09 -12.95
N LYS A 114 15.12 15.45 -12.62
CA LYS A 114 14.18 14.92 -13.62
C LYS A 114 13.29 16.00 -14.24
N TYR A 115 12.72 16.85 -13.39
CA TYR A 115 11.68 17.80 -13.81
C TYR A 115 12.17 19.26 -13.92
N GLY A 116 13.39 19.56 -13.49
CA GLY A 116 13.94 20.94 -13.48
C GLY A 116 13.35 21.86 -12.41
N ILE A 117 12.31 21.39 -11.73
CA ILE A 117 11.59 22.09 -10.65
C ILE A 117 11.12 21.11 -9.60
N ARG A 118 11.01 21.58 -8.37
CA ARG A 118 10.50 20.80 -7.22
C ARG A 118 9.67 21.70 -6.32
N ASP A 119 8.49 21.24 -5.88
CA ASP A 119 7.80 21.82 -4.73
C ASP A 119 8.49 21.31 -3.44
N PRO A 120 9.17 22.18 -2.67
CA PRO A 120 9.87 21.78 -1.45
C PRO A 120 8.90 21.48 -0.30
N ARG A 121 7.65 21.93 -0.38
CA ARG A 121 6.66 21.83 0.70
C ARG A 121 6.22 20.39 0.89
N GLY A 122 6.59 19.77 2.02
CA GLY A 122 6.20 18.41 2.39
C GLY A 122 6.62 17.30 1.42
N GLY A 123 7.48 17.61 0.43
CA GLY A 123 7.93 16.67 -0.59
C GLY A 123 7.00 16.55 -1.81
N GLY A 124 5.96 17.40 -1.94
CA GLY A 124 5.07 17.42 -3.12
C GLY A 124 4.50 16.02 -3.45
N ARG A 125 4.73 15.56 -4.69
CA ARG A 125 4.30 14.23 -5.18
C ARG A 125 5.04 13.05 -4.54
N SER A 126 6.23 13.25 -3.95
CA SER A 126 6.97 12.17 -3.27
C SER A 126 6.52 11.92 -1.83
N SER A 127 5.53 12.67 -1.35
CA SER A 127 5.02 12.56 0.01
C SER A 127 4.14 11.32 0.21
N ALA A 128 4.27 10.68 1.38
CA ALA A 128 3.36 9.61 1.81
C ALA A 128 1.89 10.06 1.93
N ARG A 129 1.61 11.37 1.94
CA ARG A 129 0.26 11.92 1.89
C ARG A 129 -0.54 11.44 0.68
N LEU A 130 0.14 11.22 -0.46
CA LEU A 130 -0.48 10.80 -1.71
C LEU A 130 -0.96 9.33 -1.71
N THR A 131 -0.73 8.60 -0.63
CA THR A 131 -1.33 7.28 -0.43
C THR A 131 -2.81 7.36 -0.04
N ALA A 132 -3.34 8.52 0.40
CA ALA A 132 -4.76 8.64 0.73
C ALA A 132 -5.68 8.41 -0.49
N PRO A 133 -5.46 9.03 -1.66
CA PRO A 133 -6.24 8.70 -2.87
C PRO A 133 -6.13 7.22 -3.29
N THR A 134 -4.95 6.60 -3.08
CA THR A 134 -4.77 5.17 -3.36
C THR A 134 -5.64 4.31 -2.44
N VAL A 135 -5.71 4.65 -1.14
CA VAL A 135 -6.59 3.95 -0.18
C VAL A 135 -8.06 4.17 -0.54
N ALA A 136 -8.43 5.39 -0.93
CA ALA A 136 -9.79 5.69 -1.36
C ALA A 136 -10.22 4.86 -2.59
N ALA A 137 -9.35 4.75 -3.61
CA ALA A 137 -9.60 3.90 -4.77
C ALA A 137 -9.62 2.42 -4.40
N GLY A 138 -8.69 1.99 -3.52
CA GLY A 138 -8.65 0.62 -2.99
C GLY A 138 -9.91 0.23 -2.23
N ALA A 139 -10.55 1.16 -1.51
CA ALA A 139 -11.82 0.92 -0.83
C ALA A 139 -12.94 0.56 -1.81
N VAL A 140 -13.02 1.25 -2.96
CA VAL A 140 -13.97 0.93 -4.03
C VAL A 140 -13.70 -0.48 -4.60
N ALA A 141 -12.44 -0.80 -4.87
CA ALA A 141 -12.04 -2.12 -5.36
C ALA A 141 -12.36 -3.23 -4.35
N ARG A 142 -12.01 -3.05 -3.07
CA ARG A 142 -12.30 -4.00 -1.98
C ARG A 142 -13.78 -4.30 -1.85
N LYS A 143 -14.62 -3.27 -1.88
CA LYS A 143 -16.08 -3.43 -1.78
C LYS A 143 -16.61 -4.29 -2.92
N TRP A 144 -16.21 -4.01 -4.15
CA TRP A 144 -16.64 -4.80 -5.30
C TRP A 144 -16.17 -6.25 -5.22
N LEU A 145 -14.90 -6.48 -4.87
CA LEU A 145 -14.31 -7.83 -4.74
C LEU A 145 -14.99 -8.63 -3.61
N GLN A 146 -15.28 -7.99 -2.49
CA GLN A 146 -16.02 -8.61 -1.39
C GLN A 146 -17.44 -9.02 -1.82
N GLU A 147 -18.17 -8.14 -2.53
CA GLU A 147 -19.54 -8.44 -2.99
C GLU A 147 -19.58 -9.53 -4.07
N LYS A 148 -18.54 -9.64 -4.90
CA LYS A 148 -18.50 -10.58 -6.03
C LYS A 148 -17.93 -11.94 -5.69
N PHE A 149 -16.87 -11.99 -4.89
CA PHE A 149 -16.11 -13.21 -4.63
C PHE A 149 -15.98 -13.53 -3.14
N GLY A 150 -16.40 -12.63 -2.25
CA GLY A 150 -16.12 -12.78 -0.82
C GLY A 150 -14.66 -12.48 -0.46
N THR A 151 -13.88 -11.94 -1.40
CA THR A 151 -12.46 -11.64 -1.17
C THR A 151 -12.27 -10.57 -0.11
N SER A 152 -11.41 -10.83 0.87
CA SER A 152 -11.03 -9.90 1.93
C SER A 152 -9.54 -9.65 1.95
N PHE A 153 -9.13 -8.48 2.46
CA PHE A 153 -7.73 -8.05 2.49
C PHE A 153 -7.35 -7.67 3.92
N ARG A 154 -6.24 -8.21 4.42
CA ARG A 154 -5.71 -7.94 5.77
C ARG A 154 -4.21 -7.75 5.70
N ALA A 155 -3.68 -6.80 6.46
CA ALA A 155 -2.25 -6.60 6.59
C ALA A 155 -1.85 -6.43 8.04
N CYS A 156 -0.67 -6.94 8.41
CA CYS A 156 -0.11 -6.78 9.73
C CYS A 156 1.40 -6.49 9.66
N MET A 157 1.92 -5.87 10.72
CA MET A 157 3.35 -5.65 10.89
C MET A 157 3.99 -6.94 11.44
N THR A 158 5.06 -7.40 10.78
CA THR A 158 5.81 -8.61 11.17
C THR A 158 7.22 -8.30 11.66
N GLN A 159 7.67 -7.04 11.54
CA GLN A 159 8.93 -6.57 12.10
C GLN A 159 8.93 -5.04 12.21
N LEU A 160 9.44 -4.50 13.31
CA LEU A 160 9.66 -3.07 13.53
C LEU A 160 11.14 -2.83 13.85
N GLY A 161 11.87 -2.17 12.93
CA GLY A 161 13.31 -2.03 13.04
C GLY A 161 13.98 -3.40 13.15
N GLU A 162 14.67 -3.64 14.26
CA GLU A 162 15.34 -4.92 14.57
C GLU A 162 14.43 -5.93 15.32
N LEU A 163 13.24 -5.51 15.76
CA LEU A 163 12.35 -6.36 16.53
C LEU A 163 11.42 -7.19 15.60
N PRO A 164 11.59 -8.52 15.54
CA PRO A 164 10.63 -9.38 14.89
C PRO A 164 9.34 -9.46 15.71
N ILE A 165 8.21 -9.59 15.03
CA ILE A 165 6.87 -9.70 15.63
C ILE A 165 6.28 -11.03 15.22
N GLY A 166 5.99 -11.90 16.20
CA GLY A 166 5.30 -13.16 15.97
C GLY A 166 3.85 -12.95 15.53
N PHE A 167 3.22 -13.97 15.01
CA PHE A 167 1.80 -13.93 14.65
C PHE A 167 0.99 -14.72 15.69
N GLU A 168 0.08 -14.06 16.42
CA GLU A 168 -0.86 -14.68 17.34
C GLU A 168 -2.27 -14.71 16.73
N SER A 169 -2.84 -13.56 16.38
CA SER A 169 -4.18 -13.46 15.81
C SER A 169 -4.37 -12.19 14.98
N TRP A 170 -5.18 -12.29 13.93
CA TRP A 170 -5.69 -11.13 13.19
C TRP A 170 -6.55 -10.20 14.07
N ASP A 171 -7.17 -10.71 15.15
CA ASP A 171 -8.03 -9.92 16.02
C ASP A 171 -7.28 -8.85 16.82
N HIS A 172 -5.96 -9.02 17.01
CA HIS A 172 -5.11 -8.05 17.66
C HIS A 172 -4.76 -6.85 16.77
N VAL A 173 -4.74 -7.04 15.44
CA VAL A 173 -4.28 -6.05 14.47
C VAL A 173 -5.03 -4.70 14.57
N PRO A 174 -6.37 -4.64 14.64
CA PRO A 174 -7.08 -3.36 14.74
C PRO A 174 -7.00 -2.72 16.14
N ASN A 175 -6.52 -3.45 17.14
CA ASN A 175 -6.60 -3.06 18.54
C ASN A 175 -5.32 -2.41 19.08
N ASN A 176 -4.30 -2.22 18.24
CA ASN A 176 -3.07 -1.56 18.63
C ASN A 176 -2.57 -0.60 17.54
N PRO A 177 -1.72 0.40 17.88
CA PRO A 177 -1.32 1.45 16.96
C PRO A 177 -0.29 0.99 15.90
N PHE A 178 0.19 -0.25 15.96
CA PHE A 178 1.23 -0.79 15.08
C PHE A 178 0.67 -1.70 13.99
N PHE A 179 -0.61 -2.03 14.01
CA PHE A 179 -1.17 -3.12 13.22
C PHE A 179 -0.43 -4.45 13.47
N ALA A 180 0.05 -4.65 14.70
CA ALA A 180 0.76 -5.85 15.10
C ALA A 180 -0.22 -6.99 15.42
N PRO A 181 0.05 -8.25 15.01
CA PRO A 181 -0.84 -9.39 15.23
C PRO A 181 -0.59 -10.05 16.59
N VAL A 182 -0.23 -9.28 17.61
CA VAL A 182 0.07 -9.72 18.99
C VAL A 182 -0.73 -8.90 19.99
N ALA A 183 -1.05 -9.49 21.15
CA ALA A 183 -1.79 -8.83 22.20
C ALA A 183 -0.95 -7.79 22.95
N ASP A 184 0.31 -8.11 23.26
CA ASP A 184 1.24 -7.22 23.95
C ASP A 184 2.17 -6.51 22.97
N VAL A 185 2.07 -5.18 22.94
CA VAL A 185 2.91 -4.31 22.10
C VAL A 185 3.88 -3.44 22.91
N SER A 186 4.06 -3.71 24.20
CA SER A 186 4.90 -2.91 25.12
C SER A 186 6.33 -2.76 24.60
N ALA A 187 6.95 -3.84 24.12
CA ALA A 187 8.29 -3.82 23.57
C ALA A 187 8.39 -2.91 22.32
N LEU A 188 7.36 -2.87 21.47
CA LEU A 188 7.30 -1.98 20.30
C LEU A 188 7.14 -0.51 20.73
N GLU A 189 6.35 -0.25 21.77
CA GLU A 189 6.21 1.10 22.34
C GLU A 189 7.52 1.61 22.92
N ASP A 190 8.21 0.78 23.69
CA ASP A 190 9.50 1.13 24.30
C ASP A 190 10.57 1.39 23.24
N TYR A 191 10.62 0.55 22.21
CA TYR A 191 11.51 0.74 21.07
C TYR A 191 11.27 2.07 20.37
N MET A 192 10.02 2.39 20.07
CA MET A 192 9.65 3.65 19.42
C MET A 192 9.91 4.87 20.30
N ASN A 193 9.70 4.77 21.61
CA ASN A 193 10.02 5.85 22.55
C ASN A 193 11.53 6.10 22.63
N ALA A 194 12.35 5.06 22.64
CA ALA A 194 13.81 5.17 22.58
C ALA A 194 14.30 5.79 21.26
N LEU A 195 13.70 5.38 20.13
CA LEU A 195 14.01 5.89 18.80
C LEU A 195 13.70 7.40 18.69
N ARG A 196 12.53 7.83 19.21
CA ARG A 196 12.17 9.26 19.23
C ARG A 196 13.11 10.10 20.08
N LYS A 197 13.58 9.59 21.22
CA LYS A 197 14.59 10.28 22.07
C LYS A 197 15.89 10.48 21.32
N ARG A 198 16.29 9.53 20.45
CA ARG A 198 17.47 9.63 19.59
C ARG A 198 17.28 10.56 18.40
N GLY A 199 16.03 10.96 18.09
CA GLY A 199 15.72 11.75 16.91
C GLY A 199 15.90 11.02 15.58
N ASP A 200 15.84 9.69 15.59
CA ASP A 200 16.12 8.79 14.47
C ASP A 200 14.85 8.09 13.96
N SER A 201 14.98 7.21 12.99
CA SER A 201 13.91 6.47 12.34
C SER A 201 14.26 5.01 12.14
N CYS A 202 13.25 4.15 11.99
CA CYS A 202 13.44 2.74 11.63
C CYS A 202 12.57 2.33 10.45
N GLY A 203 12.92 1.17 9.86
CA GLY A 203 12.10 0.49 8.87
C GLY A 203 11.07 -0.45 9.49
N ALA A 204 10.30 -1.12 8.64
CA ALA A 204 9.37 -2.15 9.03
C ALA A 204 9.23 -3.22 7.94
N ARG A 205 8.82 -4.43 8.34
CA ARG A 205 8.30 -5.46 7.44
C ARG A 205 6.83 -5.67 7.74
N LEU A 206 6.02 -5.73 6.68
CA LEU A 206 4.59 -6.02 6.78
C LEU A 206 4.27 -7.24 5.93
N ARG A 207 3.26 -8.00 6.35
CA ARG A 207 2.60 -9.04 5.56
C ARG A 207 1.22 -8.54 5.17
N VAL A 208 0.83 -8.71 3.91
CA VAL A 208 -0.52 -8.49 3.42
C VAL A 208 -1.05 -9.77 2.79
N VAL A 209 -2.30 -10.08 3.07
CA VAL A 209 -2.97 -11.31 2.64
C VAL A 209 -4.30 -10.96 1.98
N ALA A 210 -4.59 -11.59 0.84
CA ALA A 210 -5.94 -11.60 0.27
C ALA A 210 -6.52 -13.01 0.39
N GLN A 211 -7.67 -13.13 1.03
CA GLN A 211 -8.38 -14.39 1.29
C GLN A 211 -9.65 -14.47 0.44
N GLY A 212 -10.10 -15.68 0.11
CA GLY A 212 -11.25 -15.87 -0.75
C GLY A 212 -10.97 -15.48 -2.20
N MET A 213 -9.78 -15.80 -2.67
CA MET A 213 -9.36 -15.50 -4.03
C MET A 213 -10.01 -16.42 -5.06
N PRO A 214 -10.54 -15.88 -6.18
CA PRO A 214 -10.91 -16.73 -7.30
C PRO A 214 -9.67 -17.33 -7.98
N VAL A 215 -9.82 -18.53 -8.54
CA VAL A 215 -8.82 -19.15 -9.41
C VAL A 215 -8.80 -18.44 -10.76
N GLY A 216 -7.64 -18.30 -11.38
CA GLY A 216 -7.53 -17.90 -12.78
C GLY A 216 -7.22 -16.42 -13.03
N LEU A 217 -6.97 -15.62 -12.00
CA LEU A 217 -6.58 -14.22 -12.16
C LEU A 217 -5.08 -14.11 -12.46
N GLY A 218 -4.72 -13.36 -13.47
CA GLY A 218 -3.33 -13.16 -13.92
C GLY A 218 -3.07 -13.70 -15.32
N GLU A 219 -1.86 -13.49 -15.81
CA GLU A 219 -1.44 -13.84 -17.16
C GLU A 219 -0.17 -14.72 -17.15
N PRO A 220 0.10 -15.50 -18.22
CA PRO A 220 1.17 -16.50 -18.18
C PRO A 220 2.58 -15.95 -18.42
N ILE A 221 2.74 -14.80 -19.10
CA ILE A 221 4.07 -14.26 -19.46
C ILE A 221 4.23 -12.82 -18.97
N TYR A 222 3.49 -11.89 -19.56
CA TYR A 222 3.43 -10.50 -19.13
C TYR A 222 2.19 -10.30 -18.28
N ASP A 223 2.23 -9.31 -17.38
CA ASP A 223 1.14 -9.06 -16.43
C ASP A 223 0.81 -10.28 -15.56
N LYS A 224 1.84 -11.06 -15.19
CA LYS A 224 1.69 -12.09 -14.16
C LYS A 224 1.17 -11.45 -12.88
N LEU A 225 0.27 -12.13 -12.20
CA LEU A 225 -0.33 -11.58 -10.97
C LEU A 225 0.71 -11.22 -9.91
N ASP A 226 1.70 -12.08 -9.68
CA ASP A 226 2.81 -11.84 -8.76
C ASP A 226 3.70 -10.66 -9.19
N ALA A 227 3.96 -10.51 -10.50
CA ALA A 227 4.73 -9.39 -11.03
C ALA A 227 3.99 -8.05 -10.85
N ASP A 228 2.68 -8.02 -11.14
CA ASP A 228 1.87 -6.80 -10.96
C ASP A 228 1.68 -6.45 -9.48
N ILE A 229 1.55 -7.45 -8.61
CA ILE A 229 1.57 -7.25 -7.15
C ILE A 229 2.91 -6.61 -6.74
N ALA A 230 4.04 -7.17 -7.16
CA ALA A 230 5.36 -6.63 -6.82
C ALA A 230 5.54 -5.21 -7.37
N TRP A 231 5.11 -4.93 -8.59
CA TRP A 231 5.14 -3.60 -9.18
C TRP A 231 4.30 -2.58 -8.40
N ALA A 232 3.07 -2.93 -8.01
CA ALA A 232 2.19 -2.09 -7.23
C ALA A 232 2.78 -1.78 -5.85
N MET A 233 3.28 -2.81 -5.14
CA MET A 233 3.88 -2.66 -3.82
C MET A 233 5.17 -1.84 -3.87
N MET A 234 6.03 -2.04 -4.88
CA MET A 234 7.23 -1.22 -5.10
C MET A 234 6.90 0.24 -5.42
N GLY A 235 5.71 0.54 -5.92
CA GLY A 235 5.20 1.89 -6.13
C GLY A 235 4.92 2.66 -4.83
N LEU A 236 4.74 1.98 -3.70
CA LEU A 236 4.57 2.64 -2.40
C LEU A 236 5.87 3.31 -1.94
N ASN A 237 5.74 4.54 -1.46
CA ASN A 237 6.86 5.30 -0.91
C ASN A 237 7.62 4.49 0.17
N ALA A 238 8.94 4.51 0.10
CA ALA A 238 9.88 3.85 1.01
C ALA A 238 9.94 2.31 0.92
N VAL A 239 9.16 1.65 0.09
CA VAL A 239 9.31 0.20 -0.16
C VAL A 239 10.65 -0.07 -0.84
N LYS A 240 11.32 -1.16 -0.42
CA LYS A 240 12.64 -1.60 -0.90
C LYS A 240 12.72 -3.10 -1.20
N GLY A 241 11.69 -3.85 -0.86
CA GLY A 241 11.62 -5.27 -1.16
C GLY A 241 10.19 -5.77 -1.11
N VAL A 242 9.89 -6.74 -1.96
CA VAL A 242 8.62 -7.45 -2.03
C VAL A 242 8.94 -8.93 -2.17
N GLU A 243 8.23 -9.76 -1.42
CA GLU A 243 8.32 -11.23 -1.49
C GLU A 243 6.90 -11.78 -1.65
N ILE A 244 6.75 -12.78 -2.52
CA ILE A 244 5.51 -13.52 -2.72
C ILE A 244 5.70 -14.93 -2.14
N GLY A 245 4.77 -15.37 -1.27
CA GLY A 245 4.87 -16.65 -0.58
C GLY A 245 6.17 -16.80 0.19
N ALA A 246 6.92 -17.88 -0.06
CA ALA A 246 8.20 -18.16 0.59
C ALA A 246 9.29 -17.14 0.22
N GLY A 247 9.12 -16.36 -0.87
CA GLY A 247 10.05 -15.32 -1.26
C GLY A 247 11.51 -15.79 -1.32
N PHE A 248 12.44 -15.03 -0.73
CA PHE A 248 13.87 -15.37 -0.70
C PHE A 248 14.19 -16.67 0.08
N ALA A 249 13.33 -17.10 1.01
CA ALA A 249 13.55 -18.35 1.73
C ALA A 249 13.49 -19.58 0.81
N SER A 250 12.80 -19.49 -0.34
CA SER A 250 12.71 -20.56 -1.35
C SER A 250 14.07 -21.02 -1.89
N VAL A 251 15.10 -20.15 -1.83
CA VAL A 251 16.47 -20.48 -2.30
C VAL A 251 17.08 -21.66 -1.51
N ALA A 252 16.68 -21.82 -0.25
CA ALA A 252 17.16 -22.89 0.62
C ALA A 252 16.34 -24.19 0.51
N ASP A 253 15.21 -24.14 -0.19
CA ASP A 253 14.34 -25.32 -0.37
C ASP A 253 14.85 -26.24 -1.49
N PHE A 254 14.53 -27.52 -1.37
CA PHE A 254 14.66 -28.47 -2.47
C PHE A 254 13.37 -28.53 -3.27
N GLY A 255 13.43 -28.84 -4.56
CA GLY A 255 12.25 -28.98 -5.41
C GLY A 255 11.20 -29.98 -4.86
N SER A 256 11.64 -31.03 -4.18
CA SER A 256 10.78 -32.00 -3.51
C SER A 256 10.05 -31.47 -2.26
N THR A 257 10.51 -30.37 -1.66
CA THR A 257 9.94 -29.77 -0.45
C THR A 257 9.32 -28.39 -0.67
N HIS A 258 9.61 -27.76 -1.81
CA HIS A 258 9.07 -26.44 -2.16
C HIS A 258 7.68 -26.50 -2.80
N GLY A 259 7.41 -27.53 -3.60
CA GLY A 259 6.15 -27.66 -4.33
C GLY A 259 4.94 -27.78 -3.40
N ASP A 260 3.92 -26.99 -3.66
CA ASP A 260 2.63 -27.08 -2.96
C ASP A 260 1.85 -28.25 -3.56
N ALA A 261 1.90 -29.42 -2.89
CA ALA A 261 1.26 -30.63 -3.36
C ALA A 261 -0.27 -30.48 -3.40
N LEU A 262 -0.90 -31.05 -4.43
CA LEU A 262 -2.36 -31.10 -4.56
C LEU A 262 -2.87 -32.43 -4.10
N THR A 263 -3.96 -32.41 -3.33
CA THR A 263 -4.74 -33.57 -2.91
C THR A 263 -6.21 -33.34 -3.27
N PRO A 264 -7.06 -34.39 -3.18
CA PRO A 264 -8.50 -34.19 -3.36
C PRO A 264 -9.13 -33.16 -2.38
N GLU A 265 -8.50 -32.97 -1.22
CA GLU A 265 -8.93 -32.02 -0.18
C GLU A 265 -8.39 -30.60 -0.40
N GLY A 266 -7.43 -30.40 -1.31
CA GLY A 266 -6.84 -29.12 -1.63
C GLY A 266 -5.31 -29.11 -1.65
N PHE A 267 -4.73 -27.92 -1.59
CA PHE A 267 -3.28 -27.73 -1.51
C PHE A 267 -2.77 -28.04 -0.09
N VAL A 268 -1.63 -28.73 0.01
CA VAL A 268 -1.01 -29.08 1.30
C VAL A 268 -0.21 -27.89 1.89
N GLY A 269 0.22 -26.95 1.05
CA GLY A 269 1.01 -25.79 1.43
C GLY A 269 0.68 -24.57 0.58
N ASN A 270 1.31 -23.44 0.88
CA ASN A 270 1.18 -22.20 0.11
C ASN A 270 2.52 -21.47 -0.03
N LYS A 271 3.59 -22.20 -0.33
CA LYS A 271 4.92 -21.62 -0.55
C LYS A 271 4.97 -20.71 -1.77
N ALA A 272 4.14 -21.00 -2.78
CA ALA A 272 3.96 -20.15 -3.95
C ALA A 272 3.21 -18.85 -3.66
N GLY A 273 2.59 -18.70 -2.48
CA GLY A 273 1.88 -17.50 -2.08
C GLY A 273 0.60 -17.25 -2.88
N GLY A 274 -0.09 -18.32 -3.33
CA GLY A 274 -1.36 -18.23 -4.04
C GLY A 274 -1.24 -18.00 -5.55
N VAL A 275 -0.02 -18.06 -6.13
CA VAL A 275 0.22 -17.80 -7.56
C VAL A 275 1.09 -18.90 -8.15
N LEU A 276 0.61 -19.56 -9.21
CA LEU A 276 1.38 -20.53 -10.00
C LEU A 276 1.37 -20.12 -11.47
N GLY A 277 2.56 -20.03 -12.07
CA GLY A 277 2.70 -19.60 -13.46
C GLY A 277 2.22 -18.18 -13.77
N GLY A 278 2.07 -17.34 -12.75
CA GLY A 278 1.55 -15.96 -12.87
C GLY A 278 0.03 -15.86 -12.70
N ILE A 279 -0.64 -16.95 -12.33
CA ILE A 279 -2.11 -17.07 -12.24
C ILE A 279 -2.50 -17.50 -10.83
N SER A 280 -3.58 -16.92 -10.28
CA SER A 280 -4.07 -17.27 -8.94
C SER A 280 -4.58 -18.69 -8.84
N THR A 281 -4.24 -19.37 -7.74
CA THR A 281 -4.61 -20.77 -7.46
C THR A 281 -5.94 -20.93 -6.73
N GLY A 282 -6.50 -19.83 -6.20
CA GLY A 282 -7.62 -19.86 -5.27
C GLY A 282 -7.19 -19.88 -3.80
N GLN A 283 -5.91 -20.15 -3.52
CA GLN A 283 -5.35 -20.01 -2.17
C GLN A 283 -5.19 -18.54 -1.79
N ASP A 284 -4.90 -18.28 -0.52
CA ASP A 284 -4.57 -16.94 -0.05
C ASP A 284 -3.38 -16.38 -0.82
N LEU A 285 -3.49 -15.14 -1.30
CA LEU A 285 -2.33 -14.40 -1.77
C LEU A 285 -1.53 -13.92 -0.56
N GLU A 286 -0.25 -14.27 -0.52
CA GLU A 286 0.65 -13.88 0.57
C GLU A 286 1.80 -13.04 0.07
N VAL A 287 1.89 -11.79 0.56
CA VAL A 287 2.90 -10.82 0.16
C VAL A 287 3.59 -10.24 1.39
N SER A 288 4.92 -10.21 1.38
CA SER A 288 5.71 -9.50 2.39
C SER A 288 6.40 -8.27 1.77
N VAL A 289 6.42 -7.16 2.51
CA VAL A 289 6.93 -5.88 2.03
C VAL A 289 7.91 -5.29 3.03
N ALA A 290 9.11 -4.94 2.55
CA ALA A 290 10.14 -4.26 3.33
C ALA A 290 10.09 -2.74 3.08
N ILE A 291 9.96 -1.97 4.15
CA ILE A 291 9.88 -0.50 4.15
C ILE A 291 11.13 0.05 4.84
N LYS A 292 11.87 0.91 4.12
CA LYS A 292 13.09 1.55 4.68
C LYS A 292 12.75 2.58 5.75
N PRO A 293 13.73 2.96 6.61
CA PRO A 293 13.59 4.06 7.55
C PRO A 293 13.18 5.37 6.88
N THR A 294 12.44 6.21 7.60
CA THR A 294 12.08 7.55 7.18
C THR A 294 13.34 8.40 6.97
N SER A 295 13.40 9.12 5.84
CA SER A 295 14.57 9.94 5.51
C SER A 295 14.62 11.28 6.27
N SER A 296 13.52 11.72 6.84
CA SER A 296 13.40 12.99 7.56
C SER A 296 13.62 12.75 9.05
N ILE A 297 14.84 13.04 9.54
CA ILE A 297 15.26 12.79 10.93
C ILE A 297 15.97 14.01 11.53
N LEU A 298 16.09 14.02 12.86
CA LEU A 298 16.76 15.08 13.61
C LEU A 298 18.27 14.85 13.73
N VAL A 299 18.78 13.67 13.37
CA VAL A 299 20.23 13.40 13.34
C VAL A 299 20.84 14.16 12.16
N PRO A 300 21.88 15.00 12.41
CA PRO A 300 22.57 15.72 11.35
C PRO A 300 23.20 14.78 10.33
N ARG A 301 23.09 15.09 9.04
CA ARG A 301 23.69 14.29 7.97
C ARG A 301 24.31 15.16 6.88
N PRO A 302 25.46 14.74 6.33
CA PRO A 302 26.08 15.45 5.22
C PRO A 302 25.22 15.38 3.97
N SER A 303 25.19 16.48 3.19
CA SER A 303 24.51 16.60 1.91
C SER A 303 25.11 17.73 1.07
N VAL A 304 24.43 18.10 -0.01
CA VAL A 304 24.75 19.26 -0.83
C VAL A 304 23.50 20.12 -1.02
N ASP A 305 23.74 21.40 -1.28
CA ASP A 305 22.68 22.33 -1.69
C ASP A 305 22.46 22.33 -3.22
N THR A 306 21.57 23.19 -3.69
CA THR A 306 21.26 23.34 -5.12
C THR A 306 22.40 23.92 -5.95
N ALA A 307 23.42 24.54 -5.31
CA ALA A 307 24.65 25.03 -5.93
C ALA A 307 25.78 24.01 -5.88
N GLY A 308 25.54 22.81 -5.33
CA GLY A 308 26.53 21.75 -5.17
C GLY A 308 27.49 21.95 -4.00
N GLN A 309 27.22 22.93 -3.09
CA GLN A 309 28.05 23.17 -1.94
C GLN A 309 27.75 22.19 -0.80
N PRO A 310 28.77 21.72 -0.07
CA PRO A 310 28.56 20.84 1.08
C PRO A 310 27.75 21.55 2.17
N VAL A 311 26.74 20.84 2.68
CA VAL A 311 25.88 21.30 3.78
C VAL A 311 25.56 20.17 4.74
N GLU A 312 25.21 20.54 5.97
CA GLU A 312 24.61 19.62 6.92
C GLU A 312 23.09 19.78 6.88
N VAL A 313 22.35 18.67 6.87
CA VAL A 313 20.88 18.64 6.83
C VAL A 313 20.34 18.00 8.08
N ILE A 314 19.51 18.74 8.80
CA ILE A 314 18.64 18.27 9.89
C ILE A 314 17.21 18.51 9.42
N THR A 315 16.37 17.49 9.38
CA THR A 315 14.99 17.66 8.94
C THR A 315 14.08 17.83 10.16
N ARG A 316 13.77 19.07 10.47
CA ARG A 316 12.77 19.42 11.50
C ARG A 316 11.37 19.33 10.91
N GLY A 317 10.35 19.06 11.75
CA GLY A 317 8.96 19.00 11.33
C GLY A 317 8.23 17.76 11.85
N ARG A 318 7.00 17.57 11.36
CA ARG A 318 6.09 16.49 11.81
C ARG A 318 6.25 15.28 10.89
N HIS A 319 7.22 14.42 11.18
CA HIS A 319 7.50 13.20 10.39
C HIS A 319 7.15 11.94 11.18
N ASP A 320 6.76 10.89 10.47
CA ASP A 320 6.59 9.56 11.04
C ASP A 320 7.99 8.98 11.36
N PRO A 321 8.32 8.57 12.60
CA PRO A 321 9.59 7.89 12.88
C PRO A 321 9.68 6.52 12.18
N CYS A 322 8.54 5.92 11.86
CA CYS A 322 8.43 4.73 11.03
C CYS A 322 7.18 4.84 10.15
N VAL A 323 7.37 5.02 8.83
CA VAL A 323 6.22 5.10 7.90
C VAL A 323 5.51 3.76 7.74
N GLY A 324 6.16 2.64 8.12
CA GLY A 324 5.56 1.32 8.11
C GLY A 324 4.35 1.16 9.02
N ILE A 325 4.27 1.94 10.12
CA ILE A 325 3.12 1.92 11.05
C ILE A 325 1.80 2.22 10.32
N ARG A 326 1.82 3.04 9.27
CA ARG A 326 0.63 3.43 8.51
C ARG A 326 0.48 2.69 7.18
N ALA A 327 1.36 1.73 6.91
CA ALA A 327 1.40 1.06 5.61
C ALA A 327 0.35 -0.06 5.46
N ALA A 328 -0.12 -0.67 6.54
CA ALA A 328 -1.05 -1.80 6.47
C ALA A 328 -2.28 -1.51 5.59
N PRO A 329 -3.10 -0.47 5.83
CA PRO A 329 -4.25 -0.18 4.99
C PRO A 329 -3.88 0.25 3.56
N ILE A 330 -2.66 0.75 3.35
CA ILE A 330 -2.19 1.12 1.99
C ILE A 330 -1.84 -0.14 1.19
N LEU A 331 -1.18 -1.12 1.81
CA LEU A 331 -0.84 -2.39 1.18
C LEU A 331 -2.09 -3.19 0.83
N GLU A 332 -3.08 -3.23 1.74
CA GLU A 332 -4.39 -3.82 1.48
C GLU A 332 -5.07 -3.17 0.27
N ALA A 333 -5.04 -1.84 0.18
CA ALA A 333 -5.61 -1.09 -0.93
C ALA A 333 -4.89 -1.40 -2.25
N LEU A 334 -3.55 -1.41 -2.26
CA LEU A 334 -2.76 -1.73 -3.45
C LEU A 334 -3.04 -3.15 -3.95
N LEU A 335 -3.09 -4.14 -3.04
CA LEU A 335 -3.42 -5.51 -3.40
C LEU A 335 -4.83 -5.61 -4.00
N ALA A 336 -5.80 -4.90 -3.42
CA ALA A 336 -7.16 -4.85 -3.94
C ALA A 336 -7.24 -4.23 -5.34
N LEU A 337 -6.45 -3.18 -5.62
CA LEU A 337 -6.40 -2.57 -6.94
C LEU A 337 -5.86 -3.54 -8.00
N VAL A 338 -4.80 -4.30 -7.68
CA VAL A 338 -4.26 -5.33 -8.58
C VAL A 338 -5.30 -6.41 -8.84
N VAL A 339 -5.86 -6.98 -7.78
CA VAL A 339 -6.85 -8.07 -7.89
C VAL A 339 -8.10 -7.61 -8.67
N MET A 340 -8.55 -6.36 -8.45
CA MET A 340 -9.71 -5.79 -9.17
C MET A 340 -9.44 -5.68 -10.67
N ASP A 341 -8.27 -5.17 -11.07
CA ASP A 341 -7.91 -5.04 -12.48
C ASP A 341 -7.87 -6.42 -13.17
N HIS A 342 -7.19 -7.38 -12.55
CA HIS A 342 -7.13 -8.76 -13.06
C HIS A 342 -8.50 -9.45 -13.07
N ALA A 343 -9.37 -9.19 -12.10
CA ALA A 343 -10.73 -9.74 -12.08
C ALA A 343 -11.57 -9.22 -13.26
N LEU A 344 -11.44 -7.94 -13.62
CA LEU A 344 -12.13 -7.39 -14.78
C LEU A 344 -11.54 -7.91 -16.10
N ARG A 345 -10.22 -8.06 -16.18
CA ARG A 345 -9.52 -8.64 -17.36
C ARG A 345 -9.95 -10.09 -17.57
N HIS A 346 -9.92 -10.89 -16.50
CA HIS A 346 -10.39 -12.29 -16.54
C HIS A 346 -11.85 -12.37 -17.00
N ARG A 347 -12.73 -11.55 -16.44
CA ARG A 347 -14.14 -11.51 -16.85
C ARG A 347 -14.31 -11.16 -18.33
N ALA A 348 -13.51 -10.25 -18.85
CA ALA A 348 -13.58 -9.83 -20.27
C ALA A 348 -13.08 -10.92 -21.23
N GLN A 349 -12.03 -11.67 -20.83
CA GLN A 349 -11.37 -12.65 -21.68
C GLN A 349 -11.92 -14.06 -21.48
N CYS A 350 -12.23 -14.45 -20.26
CA CYS A 350 -12.54 -15.83 -19.88
C CYS A 350 -13.97 -16.03 -19.36
N GLY A 351 -14.84 -15.03 -19.47
CA GLY A 351 -16.21 -15.08 -18.93
C GLY A 351 -17.07 -16.24 -19.45
N ASP A 352 -16.79 -16.72 -20.66
CA ASP A 352 -17.53 -17.80 -21.32
C ASP A 352 -16.84 -19.18 -21.23
N VAL A 353 -15.73 -19.29 -20.48
CA VAL A 353 -15.00 -20.56 -20.33
C VAL A 353 -15.83 -21.56 -19.55
N GLN A 354 -16.01 -22.75 -20.12
CA GLN A 354 -16.64 -23.90 -19.48
C GLN A 354 -15.57 -24.78 -18.84
N HIS A 355 -15.58 -24.90 -17.51
CA HIS A 355 -14.64 -25.74 -16.79
C HIS A 355 -15.11 -27.20 -16.77
N THR A 356 -14.30 -28.12 -17.31
CA THR A 356 -14.55 -29.57 -17.31
C THR A 356 -13.83 -30.27 -16.15
N VAL A 357 -12.88 -29.58 -15.51
CA VAL A 357 -12.13 -30.11 -14.35
C VAL A 357 -12.79 -29.56 -13.07
N PRO A 358 -13.07 -30.44 -12.08
CA PRO A 358 -13.60 -29.94 -10.80
C PRO A 358 -12.61 -29.00 -10.12
N PRO A 359 -13.09 -27.96 -9.42
CA PRO A 359 -12.21 -27.07 -8.67
C PRO A 359 -11.49 -27.85 -7.56
N VAL A 360 -10.21 -27.62 -7.43
CA VAL A 360 -9.45 -28.06 -6.25
C VAL A 360 -9.74 -27.08 -5.12
N PRO A 361 -10.16 -27.54 -3.93
CA PRO A 361 -10.36 -26.65 -2.80
C PRO A 361 -9.08 -25.85 -2.51
N GLY A 362 -9.20 -24.55 -2.25
CA GLY A 362 -8.08 -23.76 -1.77
C GLY A 362 -7.62 -24.31 -0.42
N ALA A 363 -6.33 -24.54 -0.22
CA ALA A 363 -5.84 -24.90 1.10
C ALA A 363 -6.12 -23.75 2.06
N VAL A 364 -6.64 -24.06 3.20
CA VAL A 364 -6.94 -23.11 4.28
C VAL A 364 -5.67 -22.84 5.10
#